data_9322cc80d42daceff8369566abbdc849
#
_entry.id   9322cc80d42daceff8369566abbdc849
#
_cell.length_a   1.000
_cell.length_b   1.000
_cell.length_c   1.000
_cell.angle_alpha   90.00
_cell.angle_beta   90.00
_cell.angle_gamma   90.00
#
_symmetry.space_group_name_H-M   'P 1'
#
loop_
_entity.id
_entity.type
_entity.pdbx_description
1 polymer ?
#
loop_
_entity_poly.entity_id
_entity_poly.type
_entity_poly.pdbx_seq_one_letter_code
_entity_poly.pdbx_strand_id
1 'polypeptide(L)'
;MYKRQPVYGSDLPDADLVYLPGGYPELFARQLHRRKKLMEALRTYAEEGGKILAECGGMMFLTRSLTARQGGTAYAMTGILPLDCTMVGARLHLGYRRIEYKGMELRGHEFHYSNVVAPDAMPSVAKQFTARGMEVSTPLYRYKNVIAGYTHLYWGETDILKLWKV
;
A
#
# COMPACT_ATOMS: atom_id res chain seq x y z
N MET A 1 7.94 7.09 18.40
CA MET A 1 7.87 6.48 17.05
C MET A 1 8.97 5.43 16.91
N TYR A 2 8.60 4.23 16.46
CA TYR A 2 9.55 3.15 16.17
C TYR A 2 9.81 3.09 14.66
N LYS A 3 11.08 3.01 14.24
CA LYS A 3 11.46 2.77 12.86
C LYS A 3 11.99 1.35 12.72
N ARG A 4 11.37 0.54 11.88
CA ARG A 4 11.72 -0.86 11.62
C ARG A 4 11.78 -1.10 10.12
N GLN A 5 12.60 -2.06 9.70
CA GLN A 5 12.69 -2.48 8.31
C GLN A 5 12.08 -3.89 8.18
N PRO A 6 11.00 -4.09 7.41
CA PRO A 6 10.36 -5.40 7.26
C PRO A 6 11.32 -6.50 6.80
N VAL A 7 12.33 -6.14 6.00
CA VAL A 7 13.31 -7.10 5.46
C VAL A 7 14.22 -7.68 6.56
N TYR A 8 14.70 -6.83 7.49
CA TYR A 8 15.70 -7.19 8.50
C TYR A 8 15.20 -7.04 9.93
N GLY A 9 14.11 -6.34 10.11
CA GLY A 9 13.60 -5.97 11.42
C GLY A 9 13.06 -7.14 12.23
N SER A 10 12.86 -6.88 13.49
CA SER A 10 12.21 -7.76 14.47
C SER A 10 10.68 -7.73 14.33
N ASP A 11 10.01 -8.18 15.35
CA ASP A 11 8.55 -8.24 15.43
C ASP A 11 7.89 -6.85 15.36
N LEU A 12 6.60 -6.84 15.06
CA LEU A 12 5.78 -5.64 15.09
C LEU A 12 5.71 -5.12 16.53
N PRO A 13 6.15 -3.87 16.81
CA PRO A 13 5.98 -3.29 18.13
C PRO A 13 4.51 -2.94 18.39
N ASP A 14 4.15 -2.80 19.66
CA ASP A 14 2.86 -2.20 20.02
C ASP A 14 2.79 -0.76 19.49
N ALA A 15 1.72 -0.44 18.76
CA ALA A 15 1.58 0.84 18.08
C ALA A 15 0.10 1.18 17.80
N ASP A 16 -0.25 2.46 17.88
CA ASP A 16 -1.58 2.98 17.53
C ASP A 16 -1.79 3.11 16.02
N LEU A 17 -0.69 3.20 15.27
CA LEU A 17 -0.67 3.33 13.82
C LEU A 17 0.61 2.69 13.25
N VAL A 18 0.43 1.83 12.27
CA VAL A 18 1.52 1.29 11.45
C VAL A 18 1.56 2.06 10.13
N TYR A 19 2.70 2.66 9.82
CA TYR A 19 2.94 3.27 8.52
C TYR A 19 3.95 2.43 7.73
N LEU A 20 3.53 1.96 6.57
CA LEU A 20 4.35 1.26 5.60
C LEU A 20 4.61 2.18 4.40
N PRO A 21 5.74 2.88 4.37
CA PRO A 21 6.07 3.78 3.27
C PRO A 21 6.38 3.01 1.98
N GLY A 22 6.62 3.78 0.92
CA GLY A 22 7.14 3.25 -0.33
C GLY A 22 8.51 2.59 -0.20
N GLY A 23 8.92 1.97 -1.27
CA GLY A 23 10.17 1.23 -1.42
C GLY A 23 10.06 0.29 -2.62
N TYR A 24 11.01 -0.61 -2.73
CA TYR A 24 11.12 -1.57 -3.84
C TYR A 24 10.99 -3.01 -3.31
N PRO A 25 9.80 -3.45 -2.85
CA PRO A 25 9.62 -4.78 -2.27
C PRO A 25 9.89 -5.89 -3.28
N GLU A 26 9.76 -5.62 -4.58
CA GLU A 26 10.10 -6.57 -5.64
C GLU A 26 11.57 -6.99 -5.64
N LEU A 27 12.48 -6.12 -5.19
CA LEU A 27 13.90 -6.44 -5.04
C LEU A 27 14.17 -7.37 -3.84
N PHE A 28 13.27 -7.40 -2.89
CA PHE A 28 13.36 -8.12 -1.63
C PHE A 28 12.23 -9.14 -1.44
N ALA A 29 11.48 -9.47 -2.51
CA ALA A 29 10.28 -10.29 -2.41
C ALA A 29 10.52 -11.64 -1.72
N ARG A 30 11.65 -12.30 -2.01
CA ARG A 30 12.04 -13.56 -1.38
C ARG A 30 12.32 -13.39 0.11
N GLN A 31 13.00 -12.31 0.52
CA GLN A 31 13.30 -12.00 1.92
C GLN A 31 12.02 -11.67 2.68
N LEU A 32 11.17 -10.82 2.13
CA LEU A 32 9.87 -10.47 2.70
C LEU A 32 8.98 -11.69 2.86
N HIS A 33 8.92 -12.56 1.85
CA HIS A 33 8.19 -13.82 1.90
C HIS A 33 8.59 -14.72 3.07
N ARG A 34 9.84 -14.66 3.52
CA ARG A 34 10.34 -15.44 4.66
C ARG A 34 9.95 -14.86 6.02
N ARG A 35 9.43 -13.63 6.06
CA ARG A 35 9.07 -12.93 7.28
C ARG A 35 7.68 -13.33 7.81
N LYS A 36 7.43 -14.64 7.93
CA LYS A 36 6.11 -15.20 8.27
C LYS A 36 5.53 -14.63 9.58
N LYS A 37 6.36 -14.53 10.63
CA LYS A 37 5.94 -13.96 11.92
C LYS A 37 5.49 -12.51 11.80
N LEU A 38 6.24 -11.67 11.06
CA LEU A 38 5.86 -10.28 10.83
C LEU A 38 4.58 -10.17 10.02
N MET A 39 4.43 -10.98 8.96
CA MET A 39 3.22 -11.00 8.16
C MET A 39 2.00 -11.42 8.96
N GLU A 40 2.15 -12.42 9.84
CA GLU A 40 1.09 -12.86 10.76
C GLU A 40 0.72 -11.75 11.74
N ALA A 41 1.70 -11.13 12.39
CA ALA A 41 1.48 -10.02 13.32
C ALA A 41 0.74 -8.85 12.66
N LEU A 42 1.11 -8.49 11.41
CA LEU A 42 0.40 -7.45 10.65
C LEU A 42 -1.03 -7.84 10.32
N ARG A 43 -1.29 -9.10 9.96
CA ARG A 43 -2.66 -9.61 9.74
C ARG A 43 -3.49 -9.51 11.01
N THR A 44 -2.98 -10.05 12.11
CA THR A 44 -3.66 -9.99 13.40
C THR A 44 -3.97 -8.55 13.80
N TYR A 45 -2.98 -7.66 13.69
CA TYR A 45 -3.16 -6.24 13.98
C TYR A 45 -4.26 -5.60 13.10
N ALA A 46 -4.28 -5.90 11.81
CA ALA A 46 -5.32 -5.40 10.89
C ALA A 46 -6.70 -5.97 11.21
N GLU A 47 -6.79 -7.28 11.52
CA GLU A 47 -8.04 -7.96 11.86
C GLU A 47 -8.66 -7.44 13.17
N GLU A 48 -7.84 -7.10 14.14
CA GLU A 48 -8.22 -6.49 15.41
C GLU A 48 -8.57 -5.00 15.32
N GLY A 49 -8.53 -4.44 14.10
CA GLY A 49 -8.90 -3.04 13.84
C GLY A 49 -7.77 -2.04 13.99
N GLY A 50 -6.54 -2.50 14.04
CA GLY A 50 -5.36 -1.64 14.04
C GLY A 50 -5.27 -0.79 12.77
N LYS A 51 -4.80 0.45 12.91
CA LYS A 51 -4.68 1.40 11.78
C LYS A 51 -3.41 1.14 11.00
N ILE A 52 -3.53 0.94 9.71
CA ILE A 52 -2.39 0.83 8.80
C ILE A 52 -2.56 1.84 7.67
N LEU A 53 -1.53 2.66 7.43
CA LEU A 53 -1.38 3.41 6.18
C LEU A 53 -0.25 2.78 5.40
N ALA A 54 -0.53 2.34 4.17
CA ALA A 54 0.45 1.67 3.32
C ALA A 54 0.52 2.33 1.93
N GLU A 55 1.68 2.83 1.57
CA GLU A 55 1.91 3.57 0.33
C GLU A 55 2.84 2.80 -0.60
N CYS A 56 2.52 2.74 -1.89
CA CYS A 56 3.36 2.18 -2.94
C CYS A 56 3.91 0.78 -2.58
N GLY A 57 5.20 0.66 -2.31
CA GLY A 57 5.82 -0.61 -1.89
C GLY A 57 5.23 -1.18 -0.60
N GLY A 58 4.79 -0.33 0.32
CA GLY A 58 4.07 -0.74 1.53
C GLY A 58 2.73 -1.40 1.20
N MET A 59 1.96 -0.83 0.26
CA MET A 59 0.73 -1.47 -0.24
C MET A 59 1.03 -2.82 -0.89
N MET A 60 2.06 -2.91 -1.74
CA MET A 60 2.45 -4.17 -2.40
C MET A 60 2.76 -5.27 -1.37
N PHE A 61 3.36 -4.93 -0.23
CA PHE A 61 3.61 -5.89 0.85
C PHE A 61 2.33 -6.36 1.55
N LEU A 62 1.25 -5.57 1.50
CA LEU A 62 -0.04 -5.95 2.08
C LEU A 62 -0.89 -6.85 1.17
N THR A 63 -0.53 -7.05 -0.09
CA THR A 63 -1.26 -7.91 -1.03
C THR A 63 -1.07 -9.41 -0.73
N ARG A 64 -1.80 -10.29 -1.44
CA ARG A 64 -1.64 -11.74 -1.33
C ARG A 64 -0.29 -12.20 -1.85
N SER A 65 0.12 -11.64 -2.99
CA SER A 65 1.38 -12.02 -3.63
C SER A 65 2.02 -10.88 -4.40
N LEU A 66 3.32 -11.02 -4.63
CA LEU A 66 4.13 -10.14 -5.48
C LEU A 66 4.95 -10.97 -6.46
N THR A 67 4.73 -10.79 -7.75
CA THR A 67 5.56 -11.33 -8.83
C THR A 67 6.62 -10.31 -9.21
N ALA A 68 7.88 -10.59 -8.84
CA ALA A 68 8.97 -9.60 -8.93
C ALA A 68 9.48 -9.37 -10.36
N ARG A 69 9.23 -10.27 -11.30
CA ARG A 69 9.64 -10.14 -12.71
C ARG A 69 8.84 -11.08 -13.60
N GLN A 70 8.90 -10.84 -14.90
CA GLN A 70 8.28 -11.72 -15.89
C GLN A 70 8.82 -13.16 -15.79
N GLY A 71 7.93 -14.16 -15.86
CA GLY A 71 8.29 -15.58 -15.67
C GLY A 71 8.81 -15.90 -14.26
N GLY A 72 8.79 -14.94 -13.35
CA GLY A 72 9.26 -15.11 -11.98
C GLY A 72 8.25 -15.77 -11.07
N THR A 73 8.73 -16.25 -9.94
CA THR A 73 7.90 -16.81 -8.88
C THR A 73 7.08 -15.69 -8.22
N ALA A 74 5.80 -15.96 -8.01
CA ALA A 74 4.95 -15.14 -7.14
C ALA A 74 5.28 -15.46 -5.68
N TYR A 75 5.72 -14.48 -4.93
CA TYR A 75 6.01 -14.61 -3.52
C TYR A 75 4.79 -14.17 -2.69
N ALA A 76 4.31 -15.04 -1.81
CA ALA A 76 3.23 -14.67 -0.90
C ALA A 76 3.68 -13.51 0.01
N MET A 77 2.81 -12.54 0.17
CA MET A 77 2.95 -11.37 1.04
C MET A 77 1.98 -11.49 2.22
N THR A 78 1.60 -10.39 2.87
CA THR A 78 0.74 -10.49 4.07
C THR A 78 -0.65 -11.04 3.78
N GLY A 79 -1.22 -10.78 2.60
CA GLY A 79 -2.58 -11.19 2.24
C GLY A 79 -3.69 -10.41 2.94
N ILE A 80 -3.39 -9.26 3.53
CA ILE A 80 -4.40 -8.36 4.12
C ILE A 80 -5.33 -7.81 3.03
N LEU A 81 -4.76 -7.41 1.90
CA LEU A 81 -5.53 -7.01 0.73
C LEU A 81 -5.72 -8.21 -0.21
N PRO A 82 -6.94 -8.52 -0.66
CA PRO A 82 -7.24 -9.65 -1.54
C PRO A 82 -6.82 -9.39 -2.99
N LEU A 83 -5.66 -8.81 -3.20
CA LEU A 83 -5.09 -8.37 -4.47
C LEU A 83 -3.73 -9.04 -4.67
N ASP A 84 -3.29 -9.10 -5.92
CA ASP A 84 -1.94 -9.53 -6.30
C ASP A 84 -1.23 -8.41 -7.02
N CYS A 85 0.06 -8.22 -6.74
CA CYS A 85 0.90 -7.26 -7.44
C CYS A 85 1.90 -7.95 -8.36
N THR A 86 2.23 -7.30 -9.47
CA THR A 86 3.17 -7.84 -10.44
C THR A 86 4.04 -6.76 -11.06
N MET A 87 5.30 -7.13 -11.32
CA MET A 87 6.22 -6.36 -12.17
C MET A 87 6.17 -6.83 -13.63
N VAL A 88 5.32 -7.80 -13.96
CA VAL A 88 5.12 -8.21 -15.36
C VAL A 88 4.40 -7.10 -16.11
N GLY A 89 4.96 -6.72 -17.27
CA GLY A 89 4.44 -5.58 -18.03
C GLY A 89 4.64 -4.23 -17.33
N ALA A 90 5.64 -4.13 -16.45
CA ALA A 90 5.96 -2.92 -15.70
C ALA A 90 6.02 -1.68 -16.60
N ARG A 91 5.31 -0.62 -16.21
CA ARG A 91 5.31 0.69 -16.87
C ARG A 91 5.43 1.76 -15.82
N LEU A 92 6.11 2.85 -16.16
CA LEU A 92 6.22 3.98 -15.26
C LEU A 92 4.86 4.67 -15.10
N HIS A 93 4.37 4.73 -13.89
CA HIS A 93 3.26 5.56 -13.45
C HIS A 93 3.82 6.69 -12.60
N LEU A 94 3.69 7.93 -13.09
CA LEU A 94 4.29 9.10 -12.48
C LEU A 94 3.34 10.28 -12.53
N GLY A 95 3.27 11.05 -11.47
CA GLY A 95 2.62 12.34 -11.47
C GLY A 95 2.07 12.76 -10.11
N TYR A 96 1.76 14.04 -10.02
CA TYR A 96 1.03 14.58 -8.88
C TYR A 96 -0.42 14.11 -8.90
N ARG A 97 -0.97 13.86 -7.71
CA ARG A 97 -2.34 13.39 -7.53
C ARG A 97 -3.09 14.28 -6.53
N ARG A 98 -4.31 14.61 -6.90
CA ARG A 98 -5.33 15.12 -6.01
C ARG A 98 -6.32 13.98 -5.78
N ILE A 99 -6.66 13.72 -4.53
CA ILE A 99 -7.44 12.55 -4.11
C ILE A 99 -8.67 13.05 -3.38
N GLU A 100 -9.83 12.62 -3.81
CA GLU A 100 -11.10 12.86 -3.12
C GLU A 100 -11.49 11.60 -2.35
N TYR A 101 -11.36 11.67 -1.03
CA TYR A 101 -11.65 10.57 -0.12
C TYR A 101 -12.60 11.02 0.97
N LYS A 102 -13.84 10.49 0.95
CA LYS A 102 -14.87 10.74 1.98
C LYS A 102 -15.04 12.22 2.37
N GLY A 103 -15.12 13.08 1.38
CA GLY A 103 -15.27 14.53 1.58
C GLY A 103 -13.99 15.29 1.91
N MET A 104 -12.86 14.62 2.03
CA MET A 104 -11.55 15.24 2.17
C MET A 104 -10.84 15.34 0.82
N GLU A 105 -10.14 16.43 0.60
CA GLU A 105 -9.15 16.55 -0.48
C GLU A 105 -7.75 16.28 0.10
N LEU A 106 -7.06 15.32 -0.49
CA LEU A 106 -5.68 14.96 -0.16
C LEU A 106 -4.81 15.22 -1.39
N ARG A 107 -3.52 15.44 -1.16
CA ARG A 107 -2.53 15.59 -2.22
C ARG A 107 -1.38 14.62 -2.02
N GLY A 108 -0.76 14.25 -3.12
CA GLY A 108 0.39 13.37 -3.11
C GLY A 108 1.02 13.24 -4.48
N HIS A 109 1.90 12.28 -4.61
CA HIS A 109 2.47 11.89 -5.90
C HIS A 109 2.46 10.38 -6.05
N GLU A 110 2.43 9.94 -7.29
CA GLU A 110 2.52 8.56 -7.70
C GLU A 110 3.85 8.35 -8.43
N PHE A 111 4.57 7.29 -8.06
CA PHE A 111 5.79 6.86 -8.73
C PHE A 111 5.99 5.36 -8.52
N HIS A 112 5.59 4.55 -9.47
CA HIS A 112 5.76 3.09 -9.43
C HIS A 112 5.79 2.47 -10.83
N TYR A 113 6.19 1.22 -10.91
CA TYR A 113 6.22 0.43 -12.15
C TYR A 113 5.31 -0.79 -12.09
N SER A 114 4.95 -1.24 -10.90
CA SER A 114 4.12 -2.43 -10.68
C SER A 114 2.66 -2.20 -11.07
N ASN A 115 1.96 -3.30 -11.31
CA ASN A 115 0.53 -3.31 -11.57
C ASN A 115 -0.18 -4.17 -10.52
N VAL A 116 -1.43 -3.83 -10.21
CA VAL A 116 -2.35 -4.71 -9.49
C VAL A 116 -3.02 -5.61 -10.50
N VAL A 117 -3.03 -6.91 -10.22
CA VAL A 117 -3.74 -7.91 -11.01
C VAL A 117 -5.20 -7.95 -10.54
N ALA A 118 -6.14 -7.92 -11.48
CA ALA A 118 -7.58 -7.91 -11.21
C ALA A 118 -7.98 -6.80 -10.20
N PRO A 119 -7.73 -5.52 -10.52
CA PRO A 119 -7.98 -4.41 -9.59
C PRO A 119 -9.46 -4.31 -9.17
N ASP A 120 -10.40 -4.79 -9.98
CA ASP A 120 -11.82 -4.80 -9.69
C ASP A 120 -12.22 -5.76 -8.56
N ALA A 121 -11.31 -6.67 -8.14
CA ALA A 121 -11.55 -7.55 -7.00
C ALA A 121 -11.70 -6.77 -5.68
N MET A 122 -11.21 -5.52 -5.63
CA MET A 122 -11.38 -4.61 -4.51
C MET A 122 -11.57 -3.19 -5.06
N PRO A 123 -12.76 -2.58 -4.95
CA PRO A 123 -13.02 -1.26 -5.51
C PRO A 123 -12.22 -0.17 -4.79
N SER A 124 -11.87 0.87 -5.53
CA SER A 124 -11.30 2.08 -4.95
C SER A 124 -12.31 2.79 -4.06
N VAL A 125 -11.88 3.26 -2.89
CA VAL A 125 -12.69 4.08 -1.97
C VAL A 125 -12.52 5.58 -2.20
N ALA A 126 -11.76 5.98 -3.22
CA ALA A 126 -11.48 7.37 -3.54
C ALA A 126 -11.43 7.58 -5.06
N LYS A 127 -11.63 8.82 -5.49
CA LYS A 127 -11.32 9.27 -6.85
C LYS A 127 -9.99 9.99 -6.84
N GLN A 128 -9.19 9.77 -7.86
CA GLN A 128 -7.92 10.46 -8.01
C GLN A 128 -7.85 11.22 -9.34
N PHE A 129 -7.16 12.34 -9.31
CA PHE A 129 -7.04 13.25 -10.46
C PHE A 129 -5.60 13.66 -10.66
N THR A 130 -5.22 13.92 -11.90
CA THR A 130 -3.94 14.58 -12.21
C THR A 130 -3.95 16.03 -11.71
N ALA A 131 -2.79 16.69 -11.70
CA ALA A 131 -2.69 18.12 -11.40
C ALA A 131 -3.53 19.01 -12.35
N ARG A 132 -3.87 18.50 -13.54
CA ARG A 132 -4.73 19.17 -14.54
C ARG A 132 -6.22 18.83 -14.38
N GLY A 133 -6.61 18.11 -13.35
CA GLY A 133 -8.00 17.75 -13.07
C GLY A 133 -8.57 16.56 -13.85
N MET A 134 -7.76 15.87 -14.65
CA MET A 134 -8.22 14.64 -15.32
C MET A 134 -8.27 13.47 -14.33
N GLU A 135 -9.40 12.76 -14.30
CA GLU A 135 -9.55 11.55 -13.47
C GLU A 135 -8.58 10.45 -13.94
N VAL A 136 -8.00 9.74 -12.99
CA VAL A 136 -7.10 8.61 -13.21
C VAL A 136 -7.61 7.38 -12.47
N SER A 137 -7.28 6.21 -13.00
CA SER A 137 -7.71 4.92 -12.44
C SER A 137 -6.88 4.43 -11.26
N THR A 138 -5.94 5.24 -10.75
CA THR A 138 -5.12 4.87 -9.58
C THR A 138 -6.01 4.67 -8.36
N PRO A 139 -6.04 3.46 -7.76
CA PRO A 139 -6.95 3.18 -6.66
C PRO A 139 -6.39 3.59 -5.31
N LEU A 140 -7.29 3.90 -4.39
CA LEU A 140 -7.06 3.88 -2.95
C LEU A 140 -7.94 2.78 -2.36
N TYR A 141 -7.35 1.83 -1.69
CA TYR A 141 -8.05 0.69 -1.10
C TYR A 141 -8.30 0.90 0.39
N ARG A 142 -9.39 0.34 0.89
CA ARG A 142 -9.66 0.28 2.32
C ARG A 142 -10.16 -1.12 2.71
N TYR A 143 -9.48 -1.71 3.69
CA TYR A 143 -9.90 -2.93 4.37
C TYR A 143 -9.92 -2.66 5.88
N LYS A 144 -11.11 -2.64 6.50
CA LYS A 144 -11.27 -2.23 7.91
C LYS A 144 -10.57 -0.86 8.15
N ASN A 145 -9.55 -0.83 9.00
CA ASN A 145 -8.72 0.35 9.29
C ASN A 145 -7.39 0.36 8.51
N VAL A 146 -7.25 -0.48 7.50
CA VAL A 146 -6.13 -0.44 6.57
C VAL A 146 -6.48 0.45 5.39
N ILE A 147 -5.68 1.46 5.12
CA ILE A 147 -5.77 2.34 3.96
C ILE A 147 -4.49 2.15 3.15
N ALA A 148 -4.61 1.84 1.88
CA ALA A 148 -3.48 1.49 1.04
C ALA A 148 -3.65 1.93 -0.42
N GLY A 149 -2.58 2.39 -1.05
CA GLY A 149 -2.59 2.80 -2.45
C GLY A 149 -1.19 3.04 -2.98
N TYR A 150 -1.10 3.38 -4.26
CA TYR A 150 0.19 3.73 -4.86
C TYR A 150 0.65 5.15 -4.55
N THR A 151 -0.28 6.04 -4.22
CA THR A 151 0.02 7.45 -4.01
C THR A 151 0.67 7.68 -2.66
N HIS A 152 1.77 8.43 -2.67
CA HIS A 152 2.45 8.95 -1.49
C HIS A 152 1.79 10.26 -1.08
N LEU A 153 1.18 10.30 0.09
CA LEU A 153 0.45 11.47 0.59
C LEU A 153 1.40 12.55 1.14
N TYR A 154 1.03 13.80 0.97
CA TYR A 154 1.76 14.94 1.53
C TYR A 154 1.25 15.26 2.93
N TRP A 155 1.93 14.73 3.93
CA TRP A 155 1.54 14.83 5.33
C TRP A 155 1.66 16.26 5.90
N GLY A 156 2.52 17.08 5.32
CA GLY A 156 2.64 18.49 5.71
C GLY A 156 1.39 19.32 5.42
N GLU A 157 0.53 18.85 4.51
CA GLU A 157 -0.71 19.53 4.13
C GLU A 157 -1.95 18.86 4.73
N THR A 158 -1.81 17.63 5.25
CA THR A 158 -2.95 16.82 5.69
C THR A 158 -2.68 16.17 7.03
N ASP A 159 -3.59 16.35 7.99
CA ASP A 159 -3.62 15.53 9.19
C ASP A 159 -4.08 14.11 8.82
N ILE A 160 -3.12 13.21 8.67
CA ILE A 160 -3.36 11.83 8.26
C ILE A 160 -4.24 11.05 9.25
N LEU A 161 -4.31 11.45 10.52
CA LEU A 161 -5.16 10.78 11.51
C LEU A 161 -6.65 10.98 11.20
N LYS A 162 -7.00 11.99 10.42
CA LYS A 162 -8.37 12.21 9.95
C LYS A 162 -8.84 11.13 8.96
N LEU A 163 -7.92 10.39 8.31
CA LEU A 163 -8.27 9.32 7.36
C LEU A 163 -9.17 8.24 7.97
N TRP A 164 -9.13 8.06 9.29
CA TRP A 164 -9.93 7.06 10.02
C TRP A 164 -11.15 7.65 10.73
N LYS A 165 -11.30 8.97 10.74
CA LYS A 165 -12.41 9.65 11.42
C LYS A 165 -13.64 9.88 10.54
N VAL A 166 -13.56 9.48 9.26
CA VAL A 166 -14.58 9.71 8.22
C VAL A 166 -15.20 8.41 7.73
#